data_5c0c38801848634ffb6841ab31ec209f
#
_entry.id   5c0c38801848634ffb6841ab31ec209f
#
_cell.length_a   1.000
_cell.length_b   1.000
_cell.length_c   1.000
_cell.angle_alpha   90.00
_cell.angle_beta   90.00
_cell.angle_gamma   90.00
#
_symmetry.space_group_name_H-M   'P 1'
#
loop_
_entity.id
_entity.type
_entity.pdbx_description
1 polymer ?
#
loop_
_entity_poly.entity_id
_entity_poly.type
_entity_poly.pdbx_seq_one_letter_code
_entity_poly.pdbx_strand_id
1 'polypeptide(L)'
;MASPSLTSIRSNCRKVICIGRNYADHVTELNNQRPKQPFFFLKPPSSILLPTEGPVLRPTGVTLHFEIELALVIGKTVRDLHTDDDAEVLQYIDHYLLAIDMTGRNVQNEAKKKGLPWSIAKGFDTFLPVGGPVERVPDPHDVELYLKVNGEVKQEDSTGLMLFRIARQLSDISKVMALEKGDIVLTGTPKGVGPVTTGDVMECGMRVGGKEVEEARMRVEVKDKGGNYEFAET
;
A
#
# COMPACT_ATOMS: atom_id res chain seq x y z
N MET A 1 2.17 12.87 -23.77
CA MET A 1 0.96 13.33 -23.04
C MET A 1 1.43 13.71 -21.64
N ALA A 2 0.80 14.69 -20.98
CA ALA A 2 1.17 15.01 -19.60
C ALA A 2 0.81 13.84 -18.67
N SER A 3 1.65 13.58 -17.66
CA SER A 3 1.34 12.56 -16.62
C SER A 3 0.03 12.89 -15.93
N PRO A 4 -0.82 11.89 -15.60
CA PRO A 4 -2.08 12.13 -14.91
C PRO A 4 -1.81 12.71 -13.51
N SER A 5 -2.71 13.54 -13.02
CA SER A 5 -2.65 14.00 -11.64
C SER A 5 -3.08 12.89 -10.68
N LEU A 6 -2.63 12.93 -9.42
CA LEU A 6 -3.11 12.03 -8.36
C LEU A 6 -4.64 12.10 -8.19
N THR A 7 -5.24 13.29 -8.36
CA THR A 7 -6.70 13.46 -8.35
C THR A 7 -7.36 12.65 -9.46
N SER A 8 -6.79 12.64 -10.67
CA SER A 8 -7.30 11.84 -11.79
C SER A 8 -7.15 10.33 -11.52
N ILE A 9 -6.01 9.92 -10.95
CA ILE A 9 -5.78 8.52 -10.57
C ILE A 9 -6.83 8.05 -9.56
N ARG A 10 -7.06 8.82 -8.49
CA ARG A 10 -8.10 8.50 -7.49
C ARG A 10 -9.50 8.44 -8.11
N SER A 11 -9.85 9.39 -8.96
CA SER A 11 -11.18 9.44 -9.58
C SER A 11 -11.45 8.28 -10.53
N ASN A 12 -10.40 7.72 -11.14
CA ASN A 12 -10.51 6.57 -12.04
C ASN A 12 -10.36 5.22 -11.31
N CYS A 13 -9.89 5.23 -10.06
CA CYS A 13 -9.69 4.02 -9.26
C CYS A 13 -11.04 3.45 -8.82
N ARG A 14 -11.32 2.20 -9.19
CA ARG A 14 -12.55 1.49 -8.79
C ARG A 14 -12.33 0.63 -7.56
N LYS A 15 -11.11 0.11 -7.39
CA LYS A 15 -10.69 -0.68 -6.25
C LYS A 15 -9.20 -0.57 -6.02
N VAL A 16 -8.81 -0.72 -4.77
CA VAL A 16 -7.42 -0.89 -4.38
C VAL A 16 -7.25 -2.30 -3.86
N ILE A 17 -6.35 -3.07 -4.48
CA ILE A 17 -6.02 -4.44 -4.11
C ILE A 17 -4.70 -4.44 -3.39
N CYS A 18 -4.61 -5.04 -2.22
CA CYS A 18 -3.44 -5.01 -1.36
C CYS A 18 -2.93 -6.42 -1.12
N ILE A 19 -1.67 -6.68 -1.47
CA ILE A 19 -1.01 -7.97 -1.21
C ILE A 19 -0.56 -8.03 0.23
N GLY A 20 -0.98 -9.06 0.95
CA GLY A 20 -0.54 -9.28 2.33
C GLY A 20 0.69 -10.18 2.42
N ARG A 21 1.60 -9.88 3.39
CA ARG A 21 2.74 -10.76 3.77
C ARG A 21 3.70 -11.07 2.63
N ASN A 22 4.10 -10.08 1.87
CA ASN A 22 4.95 -10.26 0.69
C ASN A 22 6.46 -10.07 0.93
N TYR A 23 6.89 -9.91 2.18
CA TYR A 23 8.31 -9.81 2.57
C TYR A 23 8.60 -10.77 3.71
N ALA A 24 9.68 -11.57 3.58
CA ALA A 24 9.99 -12.63 4.53
C ALA A 24 10.23 -12.11 5.96
N ASP A 25 11.00 -11.02 6.09
CA ASP A 25 11.34 -10.42 7.37
C ASP A 25 10.10 -9.83 8.05
N HIS A 26 9.21 -9.19 7.29
CA HIS A 26 7.92 -8.70 7.80
C HIS A 26 7.00 -9.85 8.28
N VAL A 27 7.00 -10.98 7.56
CA VAL A 27 6.25 -12.18 7.99
C VAL A 27 6.75 -12.67 9.33
N THR A 28 8.07 -12.70 9.53
CA THR A 28 8.72 -13.14 10.77
C THR A 28 8.47 -12.15 11.91
N GLU A 29 8.60 -10.83 11.66
CA GLU A 29 8.37 -9.75 12.64
C GLU A 29 6.98 -9.84 13.29
N LEU A 30 5.96 -10.18 12.50
CA LEU A 30 4.58 -10.31 12.98
C LEU A 30 4.19 -11.73 13.40
N ASN A 31 5.16 -12.65 13.56
CA ASN A 31 4.92 -14.06 13.90
C ASN A 31 3.87 -14.74 13.01
N ASN A 32 3.84 -14.38 11.72
CA ASN A 32 2.95 -14.99 10.75
C ASN A 32 3.61 -16.19 10.06
N GLN A 33 2.80 -17.06 9.46
CA GLN A 33 3.28 -18.09 8.55
C GLN A 33 3.53 -17.48 7.16
N ARG A 34 4.62 -17.91 6.51
CA ARG A 34 4.91 -17.54 5.12
C ARG A 34 3.83 -18.10 4.20
N PRO A 35 3.17 -17.25 3.39
CA PRO A 35 2.14 -17.73 2.48
C PRO A 35 2.77 -18.56 1.35
N LYS A 36 2.03 -19.57 0.88
CA LYS A 36 2.45 -20.42 -0.26
C LYS A 36 2.09 -19.80 -1.60
N GLN A 37 1.16 -18.86 -1.60
CA GLN A 37 0.68 -18.11 -2.75
C GLN A 37 0.30 -16.70 -2.32
N PRO A 38 0.25 -15.69 -3.23
CA PRO A 38 -0.26 -14.37 -2.90
C PRO A 38 -1.66 -14.47 -2.32
N PHE A 39 -1.93 -13.74 -1.25
CA PHE A 39 -3.29 -13.46 -0.82
C PHE A 39 -3.48 -11.95 -0.77
N PHE A 40 -4.70 -11.50 -1.00
CA PHE A 40 -4.99 -10.09 -1.07
C PHE A 40 -6.30 -9.73 -0.38
N PHE A 41 -6.42 -8.46 -0.04
CA PHE A 41 -7.61 -7.83 0.51
C PHE A 41 -7.83 -6.51 -0.23
N LEU A 42 -8.98 -5.86 0.02
CA LEU A 42 -9.35 -4.62 -0.65
C LEU A 42 -9.35 -3.45 0.32
N LYS A 43 -8.96 -2.28 -0.19
CA LYS A 43 -9.27 -0.98 0.39
C LYS A 43 -10.23 -0.23 -0.54
N PRO A 44 -11.21 0.52 0.00
CA PRO A 44 -12.07 1.35 -0.84
C PRO A 44 -11.28 2.54 -1.40
N PRO A 45 -11.58 3.04 -2.60
CA PRO A 45 -10.94 4.25 -3.14
C PRO A 45 -11.12 5.48 -2.25
N SER A 46 -12.16 5.54 -1.41
CA SER A 46 -12.36 6.60 -0.42
C SER A 46 -11.27 6.65 0.66
N SER A 47 -10.48 5.59 0.83
CA SER A 47 -9.34 5.58 1.75
C SER A 47 -8.14 6.37 1.23
N ILE A 48 -8.07 6.67 -0.09
CA ILE A 48 -6.95 7.38 -0.71
C ILE A 48 -6.89 8.81 -0.18
N LEU A 49 -5.74 9.17 0.38
CA LEU A 49 -5.42 10.51 0.86
C LEU A 49 -4.35 11.14 -0.03
N LEU A 50 -4.68 12.25 -0.67
CA LEU A 50 -3.73 13.01 -1.50
C LEU A 50 -2.87 13.95 -0.63
N PRO A 51 -1.64 14.31 -1.05
CA PRO A 51 -0.69 15.07 -0.23
C PRO A 51 -1.22 16.41 0.31
N THR A 52 -2.19 17.02 -0.35
CA THR A 52 -2.76 18.34 0.01
C THR A 52 -4.07 18.25 0.80
N GLU A 53 -4.56 17.05 1.11
CA GLU A 53 -5.89 16.85 1.72
C GLU A 53 -5.88 16.75 3.24
N GLY A 54 -4.71 16.91 3.84
CA GLY A 54 -4.58 16.95 5.31
C GLY A 54 -3.96 15.69 5.91
N PRO A 55 -4.21 15.42 7.20
CA PRO A 55 -3.57 14.34 7.95
C PRO A 55 -4.25 12.98 7.72
N VAL A 56 -3.54 11.92 8.08
CA VAL A 56 -4.16 10.63 8.39
C VAL A 56 -4.99 10.78 9.67
N LEU A 57 -6.23 10.34 9.64
CA LEU A 57 -7.17 10.44 10.75
C LEU A 57 -7.26 9.13 11.51
N ARG A 58 -6.76 9.11 12.75
CA ARG A 58 -6.81 7.94 13.64
C ARG A 58 -8.17 7.86 14.32
N PRO A 59 -8.99 6.81 14.08
CA PRO A 59 -10.27 6.65 14.76
C PRO A 59 -10.09 6.34 16.25
N THR A 60 -11.08 6.70 17.06
CA THR A 60 -11.08 6.47 18.51
C THR A 60 -10.90 4.99 18.83
N GLY A 61 -10.00 4.70 19.76
CA GLY A 61 -9.69 3.32 20.20
C GLY A 61 -8.88 2.49 19.20
N VAL A 62 -8.48 3.05 18.05
CA VAL A 62 -7.68 2.33 17.04
C VAL A 62 -6.18 2.51 17.28
N THR A 63 -5.47 1.38 17.36
CA THR A 63 -4.00 1.35 17.31
C THR A 63 -3.58 1.45 15.84
N LEU A 64 -3.13 2.62 15.41
CA LEU A 64 -2.80 2.89 14.01
C LEU A 64 -1.35 2.50 13.71
N HIS A 65 -1.13 1.70 12.65
CA HIS A 65 0.18 1.31 12.15
C HIS A 65 0.39 1.79 10.71
N PHE A 66 1.64 2.07 10.36
CA PHE A 66 2.08 2.37 8.99
C PHE A 66 2.66 1.14 8.32
N GLU A 67 2.52 1.03 7.00
CA GLU A 67 3.08 -0.02 6.13
C GLU A 67 3.43 0.64 4.78
N ILE A 68 4.74 0.97 4.56
CA ILE A 68 5.18 1.59 3.29
C ILE A 68 5.18 0.58 2.16
N GLU A 69 4.67 0.95 0.98
CA GLU A 69 4.54 0.05 -0.15
C GLU A 69 4.77 0.74 -1.50
N LEU A 70 5.35 0.00 -2.45
CA LEU A 70 5.23 0.34 -3.86
C LEU A 70 3.81 0.01 -4.32
N ALA A 71 3.18 0.93 -5.03
CA ALA A 71 1.86 0.74 -5.60
C ALA A 71 1.89 0.87 -7.14
N LEU A 72 1.08 0.06 -7.81
CA LEU A 72 0.98 -0.03 -9.25
C LEU A 72 -0.36 0.55 -9.69
N VAL A 73 -0.37 1.45 -10.66
CA VAL A 73 -1.60 1.91 -11.33
C VAL A 73 -1.79 1.13 -12.61
N ILE A 74 -2.88 0.40 -12.71
CA ILE A 74 -3.18 -0.44 -13.87
C ILE A 74 -3.55 0.41 -15.09
N GLY A 75 -2.85 0.22 -16.19
CA GLY A 75 -3.02 0.99 -17.43
C GLY A 75 -3.93 0.34 -18.47
N LYS A 76 -4.06 -0.99 -18.41
CA LYS A 76 -4.87 -1.80 -19.33
C LYS A 76 -5.61 -2.87 -18.55
N THR A 77 -6.83 -3.20 -18.95
CA THR A 77 -7.59 -4.28 -18.32
C THR A 77 -6.87 -5.63 -18.44
N VAL A 78 -6.74 -6.31 -17.30
CA VAL A 78 -6.13 -7.65 -17.18
C VAL A 78 -7.18 -8.62 -16.66
N ARG A 79 -7.29 -9.77 -17.33
CA ARG A 79 -8.19 -10.87 -16.94
C ARG A 79 -7.48 -12.18 -17.18
N ASP A 80 -7.55 -13.07 -16.21
CA ASP A 80 -7.06 -14.45 -16.31
C ASP A 80 -5.66 -14.57 -16.95
N LEU A 81 -4.73 -13.78 -16.44
CA LEU A 81 -3.37 -13.70 -16.95
C LEU A 81 -2.60 -14.98 -16.60
N HIS A 82 -2.05 -15.65 -17.62
CA HIS A 82 -1.35 -16.92 -17.51
C HIS A 82 0.16 -16.80 -17.71
N THR A 83 0.76 -15.72 -17.24
CA THR A 83 2.20 -15.52 -17.33
C THR A 83 2.77 -15.12 -15.98
N ASP A 84 4.02 -15.49 -15.74
CA ASP A 84 4.88 -15.02 -14.65
C ASP A 84 6.10 -14.26 -15.20
N ASP A 85 6.11 -13.93 -16.49
CA ASP A 85 7.11 -13.07 -17.11
C ASP A 85 6.88 -11.60 -16.75
N ASP A 86 7.76 -11.06 -15.92
CA ASP A 86 7.71 -9.65 -15.50
C ASP A 86 7.71 -8.71 -16.72
N ALA A 87 8.49 -8.97 -17.77
CA ALA A 87 8.58 -8.08 -18.93
C ALA A 87 7.24 -7.97 -19.68
N GLU A 88 6.48 -9.06 -19.75
CA GLU A 88 5.14 -9.05 -20.31
C GLU A 88 4.16 -8.32 -19.40
N VAL A 89 4.24 -8.56 -18.07
CA VAL A 89 3.26 -8.05 -17.12
C VAL A 89 3.43 -6.56 -16.85
N LEU A 90 4.67 -6.06 -16.85
CA LEU A 90 4.94 -4.64 -16.61
C LEU A 90 4.31 -3.70 -17.65
N GLN A 91 3.99 -4.19 -18.87
CA GLN A 91 3.26 -3.38 -19.86
C GLN A 91 1.79 -3.09 -19.51
N TYR A 92 1.23 -3.73 -18.49
CA TYR A 92 -0.10 -3.44 -17.97
C TYR A 92 -0.10 -2.33 -16.92
N ILE A 93 1.08 -1.89 -16.49
CA ILE A 93 1.26 -0.83 -15.49
C ILE A 93 1.44 0.52 -16.20
N ASP A 94 0.67 1.50 -15.82
CA ASP A 94 0.70 2.85 -16.38
C ASP A 94 1.63 3.78 -15.58
N HIS A 95 1.50 3.72 -14.24
CA HIS A 95 2.28 4.53 -13.30
C HIS A 95 2.56 3.77 -12.01
N TYR A 96 3.54 4.27 -11.27
CA TYR A 96 3.85 3.81 -9.92
C TYR A 96 3.52 4.90 -8.91
N LEU A 97 3.12 4.50 -7.71
CA LEU A 97 2.92 5.38 -6.56
C LEU A 97 3.73 4.86 -5.39
N LEU A 98 4.12 5.77 -4.51
CA LEU A 98 4.46 5.42 -3.15
C LEU A 98 3.19 5.46 -2.33
N ALA A 99 2.95 4.48 -1.47
CA ALA A 99 1.74 4.39 -0.66
C ALA A 99 2.06 4.00 0.77
N ILE A 100 1.20 4.42 1.72
CA ILE A 100 1.23 3.90 3.08
C ILE A 100 -0.08 3.16 3.31
N ASP A 101 -0.03 1.81 3.45
CA ASP A 101 -1.19 1.00 3.83
C ASP A 101 -1.43 1.13 5.34
N MET A 102 -2.14 2.20 5.74
CA MET A 102 -2.49 2.41 7.14
C MET A 102 -3.40 1.31 7.63
N THR A 103 -3.13 0.84 8.85
CA THR A 103 -3.76 -0.34 9.42
C THR A 103 -4.25 -0.07 10.85
N GLY A 104 -5.53 -0.30 11.12
CA GLY A 104 -6.05 -0.41 12.49
C GLY A 104 -5.62 -1.76 13.08
N ARG A 105 -4.49 -1.81 13.77
CA ARG A 105 -3.83 -3.06 14.16
C ARG A 105 -4.63 -3.91 15.14
N ASN A 106 -5.21 -3.29 16.16
CA ASN A 106 -6.08 -4.00 17.10
C ASN A 106 -7.34 -4.56 16.41
N VAL A 107 -7.95 -3.80 15.52
CA VAL A 107 -9.11 -4.24 14.70
C VAL A 107 -8.72 -5.41 13.80
N GLN A 108 -7.54 -5.35 13.17
CA GLN A 108 -7.03 -6.44 12.34
C GLN A 108 -6.73 -7.70 13.16
N ASN A 109 -6.17 -7.53 14.36
CA ASN A 109 -5.86 -8.66 15.24
C ASN A 109 -7.13 -9.38 15.71
N GLU A 110 -8.18 -8.63 16.03
CA GLU A 110 -9.49 -9.19 16.32
C GLU A 110 -10.05 -9.94 15.11
N ALA A 111 -10.03 -9.31 13.93
CA ALA A 111 -10.51 -9.93 12.70
C ALA A 111 -9.78 -11.25 12.40
N LYS A 112 -8.44 -11.28 12.56
CA LYS A 112 -7.65 -12.52 12.41
C LYS A 112 -8.09 -13.59 13.41
N LYS A 113 -8.29 -13.23 14.68
CA LYS A 113 -8.65 -14.16 15.75
C LYS A 113 -10.04 -14.75 15.55
N LYS A 114 -10.98 -13.96 14.99
CA LYS A 114 -12.38 -14.35 14.79
C LYS A 114 -12.69 -14.83 13.36
N GLY A 115 -11.71 -14.82 12.44
CA GLY A 115 -11.93 -15.18 11.03
C GLY A 115 -12.77 -14.16 10.26
N LEU A 116 -12.76 -12.89 10.68
CA LEU A 116 -13.51 -11.80 10.04
C LEU A 116 -12.70 -11.14 8.91
N PRO A 117 -13.36 -10.47 7.96
CA PRO A 117 -12.67 -9.70 6.91
C PRO A 117 -11.93 -8.49 7.49
N TRP A 118 -10.86 -8.06 6.80
CA TRP A 118 -10.06 -6.91 7.22
C TRP A 118 -10.62 -5.55 6.80
N SER A 119 -11.82 -5.51 6.24
CA SER A 119 -12.44 -4.30 5.68
C SER A 119 -12.45 -3.12 6.65
N ILE A 120 -12.80 -3.34 7.92
CA ILE A 120 -12.79 -2.26 8.91
C ILE A 120 -11.35 -1.84 9.24
N ALA A 121 -10.46 -2.79 9.46
CA ALA A 121 -9.06 -2.50 9.83
C ALA A 121 -8.29 -1.72 8.76
N LYS A 122 -8.67 -1.86 7.50
CA LYS A 122 -7.96 -1.35 6.32
C LYS A 122 -8.72 -0.27 5.54
N GLY A 123 -10.03 -0.10 5.76
CA GLY A 123 -10.91 0.68 4.90
C GLY A 123 -11.31 2.06 5.41
N PHE A 124 -10.79 2.54 6.52
CA PHE A 124 -11.09 3.91 6.98
C PHE A 124 -10.67 4.96 5.94
N ASP A 125 -11.41 6.05 5.87
CA ASP A 125 -10.98 7.23 5.11
C ASP A 125 -9.58 7.66 5.58
N THR A 126 -8.77 8.19 4.65
CA THR A 126 -7.38 8.59 4.87
C THR A 126 -6.37 7.46 5.14
N PHE A 127 -6.80 6.18 5.11
CA PHE A 127 -5.91 5.05 5.39
C PHE A 127 -5.06 4.61 4.20
N LEU A 128 -4.98 5.43 3.15
CA LEU A 128 -4.09 5.21 2.01
C LEU A 128 -3.47 6.54 1.54
N PRO A 129 -2.54 7.14 2.29
CA PRO A 129 -1.73 8.23 1.77
C PRO A 129 -0.94 7.77 0.54
N VAL A 130 -0.89 8.60 -0.52
CA VAL A 130 -0.17 8.29 -1.76
C VAL A 130 0.69 9.46 -2.22
N GLY A 131 1.88 9.16 -2.73
CA GLY A 131 2.81 10.08 -3.41
C GLY A 131 3.07 9.63 -4.85
N GLY A 132 3.44 10.54 -5.72
CA GLY A 132 3.60 10.29 -7.14
C GLY A 132 2.71 11.22 -7.97
N PRO A 133 2.29 10.83 -9.19
CA PRO A 133 2.64 9.57 -9.86
C PRO A 133 4.07 9.60 -10.45
N VAL A 134 4.69 8.44 -10.49
CA VAL A 134 5.97 8.21 -11.15
C VAL A 134 5.70 7.45 -12.45
N GLU A 135 6.01 8.07 -13.58
CA GLU A 135 5.68 7.53 -14.89
C GLU A 135 6.46 6.26 -15.22
N ARG A 136 7.73 6.20 -14.80
CA ARG A 136 8.60 5.08 -15.14
C ARG A 136 9.56 4.73 -14.02
N VAL A 137 9.57 3.45 -13.69
CA VAL A 137 10.58 2.82 -12.86
C VAL A 137 11.30 1.79 -13.73
N PRO A 138 12.62 1.89 -13.94
CA PRO A 138 13.35 0.98 -14.84
C PRO A 138 13.20 -0.50 -14.47
N ASP A 139 13.34 -0.81 -13.18
CA ASP A 139 13.03 -2.12 -12.62
C ASP A 139 12.25 -1.92 -11.30
N PRO A 140 10.97 -2.25 -11.24
CA PRO A 140 10.18 -2.10 -10.01
C PRO A 140 10.56 -3.10 -8.91
N HIS A 141 11.46 -4.04 -9.18
CA HIS A 141 12.05 -4.93 -8.19
C HIS A 141 13.44 -4.46 -7.72
N ASP A 142 13.87 -3.27 -8.13
CA ASP A 142 15.11 -2.61 -7.67
C ASP A 142 14.82 -1.17 -7.21
N VAL A 143 13.81 -1.05 -6.34
CA VAL A 143 13.40 0.22 -5.72
C VAL A 143 13.62 0.11 -4.22
N GLU A 144 14.33 1.07 -3.64
CA GLU A 144 14.43 1.22 -2.19
C GLU A 144 13.27 2.07 -1.69
N LEU A 145 12.49 1.55 -0.75
CA LEU A 145 11.41 2.24 -0.07
C LEU A 145 11.86 2.63 1.32
N TYR A 146 11.53 3.82 1.79
CA TYR A 146 11.79 4.20 3.18
C TYR A 146 10.62 4.98 3.79
N LEU A 147 10.47 4.82 5.11
CA LEU A 147 9.56 5.61 5.94
C LEU A 147 10.24 5.99 7.25
N LYS A 148 10.13 7.26 7.59
CA LYS A 148 10.58 7.85 8.86
C LYS A 148 9.36 8.29 9.67
N VAL A 149 9.44 8.15 10.98
CA VAL A 149 8.50 8.77 11.92
C VAL A 149 9.27 9.75 12.78
N ASN A 150 8.87 11.01 12.76
CA ASN A 150 9.55 12.10 13.48
C ASN A 150 11.06 12.18 13.21
N GLY A 151 11.45 11.94 11.94
CA GLY A 151 12.84 11.95 11.49
C GLY A 151 13.61 10.65 11.70
N GLU A 152 13.11 9.69 12.48
CA GLU A 152 13.74 8.39 12.70
C GLU A 152 13.29 7.37 11.65
N VAL A 153 14.25 6.70 10.98
CA VAL A 153 13.96 5.64 9.99
C VAL A 153 13.30 4.45 10.70
N LYS A 154 12.14 4.04 10.23
CA LYS A 154 11.38 2.88 10.74
C LYS A 154 11.33 1.75 9.73
N GLN A 155 11.13 2.07 8.45
CA GLN A 155 11.22 1.10 7.36
C GLN A 155 12.21 1.62 6.32
N GLU A 156 13.09 0.75 5.85
CA GLU A 156 13.99 1.00 4.73
C GLU A 156 14.41 -0.35 4.16
N ASP A 157 13.98 -0.65 2.92
CA ASP A 157 14.29 -1.92 2.28
C ASP A 157 14.00 -1.91 0.77
N SER A 158 14.52 -2.91 0.07
CA SER A 158 14.36 -3.06 -1.38
C SER A 158 13.12 -3.87 -1.75
N THR A 159 12.43 -3.45 -2.82
CA THR A 159 11.36 -4.22 -3.47
C THR A 159 11.84 -5.55 -4.06
N GLY A 160 13.14 -5.72 -4.25
CA GLY A 160 13.77 -6.99 -4.63
C GLY A 160 13.57 -8.13 -3.63
N LEU A 161 13.19 -7.80 -2.39
CA LEU A 161 12.91 -8.76 -1.33
C LEU A 161 11.47 -9.30 -1.33
N MET A 162 10.65 -8.90 -2.30
CA MET A 162 9.30 -9.45 -2.47
C MET A 162 9.34 -10.97 -2.64
N LEU A 163 8.52 -11.68 -1.86
CA LEU A 163 8.33 -13.13 -1.96
C LEU A 163 7.63 -13.54 -3.26
N PHE A 164 6.67 -12.74 -3.67
CA PHE A 164 5.95 -12.88 -4.94
C PHE A 164 6.21 -11.63 -5.76
N ARG A 165 6.86 -11.81 -6.91
CA ARG A 165 7.15 -10.72 -7.85
C ARG A 165 5.86 -10.20 -8.47
N ILE A 166 5.90 -9.03 -9.07
CA ILE A 166 4.74 -8.31 -9.60
C ILE A 166 3.96 -9.16 -10.61
N ALA A 167 4.65 -9.87 -11.52
CA ALA A 167 4.00 -10.74 -12.47
C ALA A 167 3.11 -11.78 -11.80
N ARG A 168 3.63 -12.46 -10.78
CA ARG A 168 2.86 -13.44 -10.01
C ARG A 168 1.68 -12.82 -9.27
N GLN A 169 1.86 -11.61 -8.71
CA GLN A 169 0.77 -10.89 -8.03
C GLN A 169 -0.38 -10.59 -8.98
N LEU A 170 -0.09 -9.94 -10.14
CA LEU A 170 -1.12 -9.57 -11.11
C LEU A 170 -1.77 -10.80 -11.75
N SER A 171 -1.00 -11.85 -12.03
CA SER A 171 -1.54 -13.13 -12.51
C SER A 171 -2.56 -13.70 -11.53
N ASP A 172 -2.19 -13.88 -10.25
CA ASP A 172 -3.09 -14.51 -9.27
C ASP A 172 -4.32 -13.63 -8.96
N ILE A 173 -4.19 -12.30 -8.90
CA ILE A 173 -5.33 -11.39 -8.75
C ILE A 173 -6.28 -11.51 -9.95
N SER A 174 -5.74 -11.50 -11.18
CA SER A 174 -6.56 -11.46 -12.40
C SER A 174 -7.36 -12.73 -12.66
N LYS A 175 -6.98 -13.86 -12.04
CA LYS A 175 -7.74 -15.11 -12.03
C LYS A 175 -8.98 -15.06 -11.12
N VAL A 176 -8.98 -14.16 -10.15
CA VAL A 176 -10.10 -14.01 -9.20
C VAL A 176 -11.01 -12.87 -9.62
N MET A 177 -10.43 -11.73 -10.00
CA MET A 177 -11.16 -10.54 -10.43
C MET A 177 -10.39 -9.78 -11.50
N ALA A 178 -11.11 -9.19 -12.44
CA ALA A 178 -10.48 -8.32 -13.42
C ALA A 178 -9.77 -7.15 -12.73
N LEU A 179 -8.53 -6.89 -13.16
CA LEU A 179 -7.89 -5.61 -12.92
C LEU A 179 -8.31 -4.66 -14.04
N GLU A 180 -8.88 -3.53 -13.72
CA GLU A 180 -9.35 -2.55 -14.69
C GLU A 180 -8.38 -1.37 -14.75
N LYS A 181 -8.39 -0.65 -15.88
CA LYS A 181 -7.58 0.57 -16.00
C LYS A 181 -7.94 1.55 -14.90
N GLY A 182 -6.91 2.03 -14.18
CA GLY A 182 -7.03 2.93 -13.04
C GLY A 182 -7.09 2.23 -11.67
N ASP A 183 -7.29 0.91 -11.62
CA ASP A 183 -7.16 0.17 -10.36
C ASP A 183 -5.74 0.29 -9.80
N ILE A 184 -5.63 0.23 -8.47
CA ILE A 184 -4.36 0.31 -7.78
C ILE A 184 -4.04 -1.03 -7.11
N VAL A 185 -2.81 -1.50 -7.25
CA VAL A 185 -2.32 -2.71 -6.56
C VAL A 185 -1.17 -2.32 -5.65
N LEU A 186 -1.32 -2.55 -4.35
CA LEU A 186 -0.26 -2.43 -3.35
C LEU A 186 0.51 -3.74 -3.28
N THR A 187 1.84 -3.68 -3.30
CA THR A 187 2.69 -4.87 -3.51
C THR A 187 3.16 -5.54 -2.24
N GLY A 188 2.77 -5.04 -1.08
CA GLY A 188 3.22 -5.48 0.24
C GLY A 188 4.30 -4.57 0.82
N THR A 189 4.45 -4.65 2.14
CA THR A 189 5.36 -3.81 2.92
C THR A 189 6.58 -4.59 3.43
N PRO A 190 7.77 -3.98 3.50
CA PRO A 190 8.94 -4.56 4.17
C PRO A 190 8.78 -4.54 5.70
N LYS A 191 9.78 -5.07 6.42
CA LYS A 191 9.87 -5.03 7.90
C LYS A 191 9.93 -3.60 8.44
N GLY A 192 9.76 -3.45 9.75
CA GLY A 192 9.81 -2.18 10.49
C GLY A 192 8.45 -1.52 10.65
N VAL A 193 7.38 -2.29 10.43
CA VAL A 193 6.00 -1.84 10.69
C VAL A 193 5.82 -1.47 12.16
N GLY A 194 5.20 -0.34 12.43
CA GLY A 194 5.05 0.15 13.79
C GLY A 194 3.88 1.09 14.01
N PRO A 195 3.61 1.43 15.27
CA PRO A 195 2.54 2.34 15.62
C PRO A 195 2.89 3.80 15.33
N VAL A 196 1.84 4.59 15.06
CA VAL A 196 1.87 6.05 15.06
C VAL A 196 0.67 6.60 15.84
N THR A 197 0.86 7.77 16.43
CA THR A 197 -0.14 8.45 17.25
C THR A 197 -0.35 9.88 16.78
N THR A 198 -1.37 10.52 17.31
CA THR A 198 -1.64 11.94 17.06
C THR A 198 -0.43 12.81 17.36
N GLY A 199 -0.06 13.66 16.41
CA GLY A 199 1.12 14.52 16.45
C GLY A 199 2.35 13.94 15.76
N ASP A 200 2.37 12.65 15.47
CA ASP A 200 3.46 12.05 14.70
C ASP A 200 3.41 12.49 13.23
N VAL A 201 4.61 12.61 12.66
CA VAL A 201 4.83 12.96 11.25
C VAL A 201 5.53 11.81 10.55
N MET A 202 4.91 11.29 9.52
CA MET A 202 5.52 10.31 8.62
C MET A 202 6.12 11.02 7.41
N GLU A 203 7.40 10.76 7.14
CA GLU A 203 8.12 11.23 5.96
C GLU A 203 8.63 10.01 5.20
N CYS A 204 8.28 9.88 3.94
CA CYS A 204 8.63 8.71 3.15
C CYS A 204 8.95 9.06 1.71
N GLY A 205 9.69 8.17 1.08
CA GLY A 205 10.12 8.30 -0.30
C GLY A 205 10.55 6.96 -0.88
N MET A 206 10.97 7.02 -2.13
CA MET A 206 11.61 5.89 -2.78
C MET A 206 12.84 6.34 -3.55
N ARG A 207 13.82 5.43 -3.70
CA ARG A 207 15.05 5.65 -4.46
C ARG A 207 15.17 4.60 -5.56
N VAL A 208 15.67 5.03 -6.70
CA VAL A 208 16.00 4.17 -7.84
C VAL A 208 17.46 4.39 -8.20
N GLY A 209 18.26 3.32 -8.18
CA GLY A 209 19.71 3.44 -8.40
C GLY A 209 20.38 4.38 -7.39
N GLY A 210 19.92 4.40 -6.14
CA GLY A 210 20.41 5.25 -5.06
C GLY A 210 20.00 6.74 -5.16
N LYS A 211 19.17 7.11 -6.15
CA LYS A 211 18.70 8.49 -6.33
C LYS A 211 17.25 8.63 -5.87
N GLU A 212 17.00 9.69 -5.12
CA GLU A 212 15.65 10.04 -4.67
C GLU A 212 14.72 10.31 -5.86
N VAL A 213 13.49 9.80 -5.79
CA VAL A 213 12.40 10.08 -6.73
C VAL A 213 11.52 11.15 -6.09
N GLU A 214 11.76 12.40 -6.45
CA GLU A 214 11.16 13.59 -5.80
C GLU A 214 9.62 13.56 -5.88
N GLU A 215 9.05 13.11 -7.00
CA GLU A 215 7.61 13.02 -7.21
C GLU A 215 6.93 12.07 -6.22
N ALA A 216 7.66 11.08 -5.73
CA ALA A 216 7.12 10.08 -4.79
C ALA A 216 7.20 10.52 -3.32
N ARG A 217 7.94 11.59 -3.01
CA ARG A 217 8.10 12.04 -1.61
C ARG A 217 6.76 12.42 -0.99
N MET A 218 6.55 11.96 0.22
CA MET A 218 5.39 12.31 1.03
C MET A 218 5.80 12.77 2.41
N ARG A 219 5.02 13.70 2.95
CA ARG A 219 5.01 14.09 4.35
C ARG A 219 3.56 14.19 4.80
N VAL A 220 3.18 13.40 5.80
CA VAL A 220 1.81 13.36 6.30
C VAL A 220 1.80 13.28 7.83
N GLU A 221 0.93 14.06 8.45
CA GLU A 221 0.72 14.09 9.90
C GLU A 221 -0.37 13.09 10.30
N VAL A 222 -0.37 12.69 11.56
CA VAL A 222 -1.44 11.90 12.17
C VAL A 222 -2.24 12.79 13.13
N LYS A 223 -3.58 12.76 13.02
CA LYS A 223 -4.50 13.43 13.93
C LYS A 223 -5.61 12.49 14.37
N ASP A 224 -6.19 12.76 15.54
CA ASP A 224 -7.38 12.02 15.97
C ASP A 224 -8.57 12.36 15.05
N LYS A 225 -9.32 11.33 14.69
CA LYS A 225 -10.58 11.47 13.96
C LYS A 225 -11.68 11.82 14.94
N GLY A 226 -12.29 12.98 14.76
CA GLY A 226 -13.59 13.25 15.38
C GLY A 226 -14.67 12.34 14.78
N GLY A 227 -15.80 12.18 15.47
CA GLY A 227 -16.95 11.44 14.96
C GLY A 227 -17.39 10.29 15.88
N ASN A 228 -18.33 9.48 15.38
CA ASN A 228 -19.05 8.49 16.19
C ASN A 228 -18.44 7.09 16.21
N TYR A 229 -17.34 6.87 15.46
CA TYR A 229 -16.68 5.57 15.51
C TYR A 229 -15.79 5.46 16.74
N GLU A 230 -16.00 4.42 17.51
CA GLU A 230 -15.11 3.95 18.56
C GLU A 230 -14.92 2.45 18.40
N PHE A 231 -13.66 2.00 18.54
CA PHE A 231 -13.37 0.56 18.46
C PHE A 231 -14.04 -0.17 19.61
N ALA A 232 -14.87 -1.13 19.26
CA ALA A 232 -15.42 -2.13 20.17
C ALA A 232 -15.24 -3.51 19.53
N GLU A 233 -15.01 -4.52 20.36
CA GLU A 233 -14.92 -5.90 19.86
C GLU A 233 -16.28 -6.37 19.32
N THR A 234 -16.25 -7.06 18.15
CA THR A 234 -17.42 -7.65 17.47
C THR A 234 -17.96 -8.85 18.21
#